data_8c5ffe3b76b91e96f1d49fc529e6fcbd
#
_entry.id   8c5ffe3b76b91e96f1d49fc529e6fcbd
#
_cell.length_a   1.000
_cell.length_b   1.000
_cell.length_c   1.000
_cell.angle_alpha   90.00
_cell.angle_beta   90.00
_cell.angle_gamma   90.00
#
_symmetry.space_group_name_H-M   'P 1'
#
loop_
_entity.id
_entity.type
_entity.pdbx_description
1 polymer ?
#
loop_
_entity_poly.entity_id
_entity_poly.type
_entity_poly.pdbx_seq_one_letter_code
_entity_poly.pdbx_strand_id
1 'polypeptide(L)'
;MKYKVILKRKVERGLQKLPLLVQKKLAVLVNDLRDVGPVQPMWQNYSKLNSNEYHCHLGMSWVACWRHEKQSIVIEVYYVGSREKAPY
;
A
#
# COMPACT_ATOMS: atom_id res chain seq x y z
N MET A 1 -2.53 -18.26 -2.34
CA MET A 1 -1.96 -16.98 -2.79
C MET A 1 -2.64 -16.54 -4.09
N LYS A 2 -3.15 -15.35 -4.13
CA LYS A 2 -3.96 -14.89 -5.25
C LYS A 2 -3.34 -13.78 -6.05
N TYR A 3 -2.48 -13.00 -5.41
CA TYR A 3 -1.88 -11.84 -6.05
C TYR A 3 -0.39 -11.81 -5.77
N LYS A 4 0.34 -11.14 -6.67
CA LYS A 4 1.76 -10.89 -6.48
C LYS A 4 1.92 -9.42 -6.12
N VAL A 5 2.53 -9.14 -4.97
CA VAL A 5 2.73 -7.77 -4.51
C VAL A 5 4.19 -7.39 -4.71
N ILE A 6 4.40 -6.28 -5.40
CA ILE A 6 5.75 -5.74 -5.57
C ILE A 6 5.80 -4.34 -4.97
N LEU A 7 6.98 -3.97 -4.48
CA LEU A 7 7.23 -2.63 -3.98
C LEU A 7 8.00 -1.86 -5.04
N LYS A 8 7.50 -0.68 -5.37
CA LYS A 8 8.25 0.20 -6.27
C LYS A 8 9.62 0.45 -5.67
N ARG A 9 10.64 0.55 -6.51
CA ARG A 9 12.02 0.69 -6.05
C ARG A 9 12.20 1.82 -5.04
N LYS A 10 11.56 2.95 -5.27
CA LYS A 10 11.63 4.09 -4.36
C LYS A 10 11.08 3.75 -2.98
N VAL A 11 9.99 2.98 -2.93
CA VAL A 11 9.41 2.51 -1.68
C VAL A 11 10.39 1.59 -0.96
N GLU A 12 10.93 0.65 -1.71
CA GLU A 12 11.88 -0.32 -1.16
C GLU A 12 13.09 0.36 -0.54
N ARG A 13 13.62 1.37 -1.23
CA ARG A 13 14.78 2.11 -0.74
C ARG A 13 14.49 2.90 0.53
N GLY A 14 13.25 3.35 0.69
CA GLY A 14 12.88 4.17 1.83
C GLY A 14 12.41 3.41 3.05
N LEU A 15 12.31 2.08 2.96
CA LEU A 15 11.70 1.29 4.04
C LEU A 15 12.39 1.50 5.38
N GLN A 16 13.72 1.48 5.39
CA GLN A 16 14.45 1.57 6.65
C GLN A 16 14.34 2.94 7.32
N LYS A 17 13.93 3.94 6.58
CA LYS A 17 13.75 5.29 7.13
C LYS A 17 12.37 5.49 7.76
N LEU A 18 11.47 4.55 7.56
CA LEU A 18 10.14 4.64 8.15
C LEU A 18 10.19 4.23 9.62
N PRO A 19 9.31 4.80 10.47
CA PRO A 19 9.18 4.30 11.83
C PRO A 19 8.91 2.80 11.83
N LEU A 20 9.45 2.12 12.83
CA LEU A 20 9.34 0.66 12.88
C LEU A 20 7.88 0.20 12.88
N LEU A 21 7.01 0.91 13.57
CA LEU A 21 5.60 0.54 13.58
C LEU A 21 4.99 0.62 12.19
N VAL A 22 5.39 1.62 11.40
CA VAL A 22 4.90 1.77 10.03
C VAL A 22 5.41 0.62 9.16
N GLN A 23 6.67 0.24 9.35
CA GLN A 23 7.23 -0.90 8.64
C GLN A 23 6.44 -2.18 8.93
N LYS A 24 6.09 -2.40 10.20
CA LYS A 24 5.34 -3.58 10.60
C LYS A 24 3.93 -3.56 10.00
N LYS A 25 3.28 -2.42 10.01
CA LYS A 25 1.95 -2.31 9.41
C LYS A 25 1.99 -2.52 7.91
N LEU A 26 3.03 -2.03 7.26
CA LEU A 26 3.19 -2.25 5.83
C LEU A 26 3.33 -3.75 5.53
N ALA A 27 4.07 -4.47 6.36
CA ALA A 27 4.21 -5.92 6.16
C ALA A 27 2.86 -6.62 6.25
N VAL A 28 2.01 -6.21 7.20
CA VAL A 28 0.67 -6.78 7.31
C VAL A 28 -0.16 -6.43 6.08
N LEU A 29 -0.09 -5.18 5.62
CA LEU A 29 -0.83 -4.76 4.43
C LEU A 29 -0.40 -5.57 3.21
N VAL A 30 0.90 -5.78 3.03
CA VAL A 30 1.40 -6.55 1.89
C VAL A 30 0.83 -7.96 1.93
N ASN A 31 0.78 -8.58 3.11
CA ASN A 31 0.16 -9.89 3.24
C ASN A 31 -1.32 -9.86 2.86
N ASP A 32 -2.04 -8.85 3.33
CA ASP A 32 -3.47 -8.73 3.02
C ASP A 32 -3.69 -8.52 1.53
N LEU A 33 -2.87 -7.70 0.90
CA LEU A 33 -2.96 -7.49 -0.55
C LEU A 33 -2.70 -8.78 -1.31
N ARG A 34 -1.73 -9.57 -0.86
CA ARG A 34 -1.40 -10.84 -1.51
C ARG A 34 -2.55 -11.84 -1.40
N ASP A 35 -3.18 -11.89 -0.25
CA ASP A 35 -4.20 -12.91 0.01
C ASP A 35 -5.58 -12.51 -0.48
N VAL A 36 -5.93 -11.25 -0.38
CA VAL A 36 -7.29 -10.77 -0.64
C VAL A 36 -7.38 -9.93 -1.90
N GLY A 37 -6.32 -9.19 -2.24
CA GLY A 37 -6.33 -8.33 -3.43
C GLY A 37 -6.37 -6.86 -3.09
N PRO A 38 -6.62 -6.01 -4.10
CA PRO A 38 -6.48 -4.56 -3.92
C PRO A 38 -7.57 -3.90 -3.08
N VAL A 39 -8.72 -4.55 -2.89
CA VAL A 39 -9.84 -3.96 -2.13
C VAL A 39 -9.68 -4.34 -0.67
N GLN A 40 -9.45 -3.33 0.19
CA GLN A 40 -9.08 -3.54 1.58
C GLN A 40 -9.93 -2.70 2.53
N PRO A 41 -11.25 -2.89 2.57
CA PRO A 41 -12.13 -2.00 3.33
C PRO A 41 -11.93 -2.04 4.84
N MET A 42 -11.25 -3.06 5.34
CA MET A 42 -10.97 -3.17 6.78
C MET A 42 -9.82 -2.29 7.22
N TRP A 43 -9.02 -1.79 6.29
CA TRP A 43 -7.90 -0.92 6.63
C TRP A 43 -8.39 0.50 6.89
N GLN A 44 -7.72 1.17 7.82
CA GLN A 44 -8.08 2.53 8.23
C GLN A 44 -8.05 3.48 7.05
N ASN A 45 -9.12 4.23 6.87
CA ASN A 45 -9.24 5.25 5.82
C ASN A 45 -8.97 4.73 4.41
N TYR A 46 -9.25 3.43 4.21
CA TYR A 46 -9.13 2.86 2.87
C TYR A 46 -10.06 3.61 1.91
N SER A 47 -9.53 3.92 0.72
CA SER A 47 -10.37 4.41 -0.36
C SER A 47 -9.74 4.12 -1.71
N LYS A 48 -10.59 4.08 -2.72
CA LYS A 48 -10.17 3.92 -4.10
C LYS A 48 -9.97 5.32 -4.66
N LEU A 49 -8.77 5.59 -5.15
CA LEU A 49 -8.40 6.93 -5.64
C LEU A 49 -8.88 7.17 -7.06
N ASN A 50 -8.87 6.09 -7.87
CA ASN A 50 -9.35 6.13 -9.25
C ASN A 50 -9.58 4.70 -9.70
N SER A 51 -9.68 4.46 -11.01
CA SER A 51 -10.04 3.14 -11.52
C SER A 51 -9.07 2.02 -11.11
N ASN A 52 -7.81 2.36 -10.85
CA ASN A 52 -6.81 1.33 -10.54
C ASN A 52 -5.86 1.67 -9.42
N GLU A 53 -6.14 2.73 -8.67
CA GLU A 53 -5.26 3.14 -7.56
C GLU A 53 -6.05 3.24 -6.27
N TYR A 54 -5.39 2.90 -5.16
CA TYR A 54 -6.00 2.76 -3.85
C TYR A 54 -5.07 3.28 -2.78
N HIS A 55 -5.62 3.60 -1.63
CA HIS A 55 -4.78 3.94 -0.49
C HIS A 55 -5.43 3.54 0.83
N CYS A 56 -4.61 3.48 1.86
CA CYS A 56 -5.09 3.36 3.24
C CYS A 56 -4.08 4.03 4.16
N HIS A 57 -4.47 4.18 5.42
CA HIS A 57 -3.56 4.73 6.43
C HIS A 57 -2.86 3.61 7.18
N LEU A 58 -1.57 3.82 7.43
CA LEU A 58 -0.76 2.93 8.26
C LEU A 58 -0.57 3.50 9.67
N GLY A 59 -1.34 4.53 9.98
CA GLY A 59 -1.29 5.25 11.26
C GLY A 59 -1.81 6.64 11.02
N MET A 60 -1.67 7.52 12.01
CA MET A 60 -2.27 8.85 11.92
C MET A 60 -1.68 9.69 10.80
N SER A 61 -0.36 9.61 10.61
CA SER A 61 0.33 10.49 9.68
C SER A 61 0.98 9.75 8.51
N TRP A 62 0.71 8.46 8.38
CA TRP A 62 1.39 7.61 7.39
C TRP A 62 0.39 6.90 6.52
N VAL A 63 0.69 6.84 5.23
CA VAL A 63 -0.23 6.22 4.25
C VAL A 63 0.55 5.30 3.33
N ALA A 64 -0.18 4.37 2.71
CA ALA A 64 0.31 3.53 1.65
C ALA A 64 -0.63 3.65 0.46
N CYS A 65 -0.05 3.68 -0.73
CA CYS A 65 -0.82 3.72 -1.98
C CYS A 65 -0.38 2.57 -2.84
N TRP A 66 -1.34 1.92 -3.49
CA TRP A 66 -1.01 0.81 -4.39
C TRP A 66 -1.84 0.89 -5.66
N ARG A 67 -1.36 0.20 -6.68
CA ARG A 67 -1.96 0.20 -8.02
C ARG A 67 -2.22 -1.24 -8.45
N HIS A 68 -3.35 -1.45 -9.09
CA HIS A 68 -3.71 -2.77 -9.62
C HIS A 68 -4.42 -2.58 -10.95
N GLU A 69 -3.80 -3.06 -12.03
CA GLU A 69 -4.42 -3.04 -13.34
C GLU A 69 -5.42 -4.19 -13.46
N LYS A 70 -6.52 -3.93 -14.13
CA LYS A 70 -7.55 -4.94 -14.30
C LYS A 70 -6.98 -6.20 -14.92
N GLN A 71 -7.44 -7.35 -14.41
CA GLN A 71 -7.06 -8.67 -14.92
C GLN A 71 -5.59 -9.03 -14.72
N SER A 72 -4.86 -8.23 -13.96
CA SER A 72 -3.50 -8.56 -13.57
C SER A 72 -3.50 -9.19 -12.19
N ILE A 73 -2.53 -10.08 -11.94
CA ILE A 73 -2.32 -10.60 -10.60
C ILE A 73 -1.31 -9.74 -9.82
N VAL A 74 -0.73 -8.73 -10.46
CA VAL A 74 0.30 -7.91 -9.84
C VAL A 74 -0.30 -6.66 -9.22
N ILE A 75 0.05 -6.43 -7.95
CA ILE A 75 -0.29 -5.21 -7.22
C ILE A 75 1.03 -4.53 -6.90
N GLU A 76 1.15 -3.26 -7.29
CA GLU A 76 2.36 -2.49 -7.01
C GLU A 76 2.10 -1.47 -5.92
N VAL A 77 2.84 -1.55 -4.82
CA VAL A 77 2.82 -0.49 -3.80
C VAL A 77 3.78 0.58 -4.28
N TYR A 78 3.24 1.75 -4.63
CA TYR A 78 4.05 2.79 -5.26
C TYR A 78 4.36 3.97 -4.35
N TYR A 79 3.74 4.03 -3.19
CA TYR A 79 4.05 5.08 -2.22
C TYR A 79 3.82 4.57 -0.80
N VAL A 80 4.77 4.81 0.07
CA VAL A 80 4.62 4.65 1.51
C VAL A 80 5.36 5.83 2.14
N GLY A 81 4.65 6.62 2.92
CA GLY A 81 5.28 7.79 3.51
C GLY A 81 4.26 8.64 4.23
N SER A 82 4.63 9.89 4.47
CA SER A 82 3.78 10.81 5.21
C SER A 82 2.52 11.13 4.42
N ARG A 83 1.44 11.37 5.15
CA ARG A 83 0.18 11.76 4.55
C ARG A 83 0.30 13.10 3.82
N GLU A 84 1.11 14.01 4.35
CA GLU A 84 1.27 15.33 3.76
C GLU A 84 1.90 15.31 2.38
N LYS A 85 2.77 14.34 2.14
CA LYS A 85 3.47 14.24 0.86
C LYS A 85 2.87 13.20 -0.08
N ALA A 86 1.73 12.64 0.29
CA ALA A 86 1.10 11.61 -0.51
C ALA A 86 0.70 12.15 -1.89
N PRO A 87 0.78 11.30 -2.93
CA PRO A 87 0.55 11.73 -4.31
C PRO A 87 -0.93 11.78 -4.71
N TYR A 88 -1.79 12.10 -3.78
CA TYR A 88 -3.21 12.22 -4.10
C TYR A 88 -3.83 13.42 -3.43
#